data_dcbea0f4668fb5f72185f19495f909eb
#
_entry.id   dcbea0f4668fb5f72185f19495f909eb
#
_cell.length_a   1.000
_cell.length_b   1.000
_cell.length_c   1.000
_cell.angle_alpha   90.00
_cell.angle_beta   90.00
_cell.angle_gamma   90.00
#
_symmetry.space_group_name_H-M   'P 1'
#
loop_
_entity.id
_entity.type
_entity.pdbx_description
1 polymer ?
#
loop_
_entity_poly.entity_id
_entity_poly.type
_entity_poly.pdbx_seq_one_letter_code
_entity_poly.pdbx_strand_id
1 'polypeptide(L)'
;MITVENLRKTYGDFPAVVGSDFSVESGEVFGIVGPNGAGKTTTLKMLAGLVEPTGGSASVLGYDPEEPAMRRKLGFLPEESPLYEDMTARSYLRFFADLYDVPRDVADERTGAVLDRLDLEYRDRRLGDMSKGMKRKVAIARSLVNDPDLLIYDEPASGLDPLTTNVVLEFVRELRDEDKTVVFSAHNLFHVESICDRVVIMNRGEIIARGTVPEIRAEHGETTYRVFTTVPLAETLPADDEADGEERHVAVVDEMSAVESLRERAEAAGGRVADIRTDEASLEDIFLRLAREAPTTSEAEGGRGGGAGGTTAVDEPERRVAGGNEQS
;
A
#
# COMPACT_ATOMS: atom_id res chain seq x y z
N MET A 1 -19.27 3.77 3.50
CA MET A 1 -19.28 3.67 2.03
C MET A 1 -18.89 2.27 1.53
N ILE A 2 -17.88 1.65 2.12
CA ILE A 2 -17.50 0.24 1.87
C ILE A 2 -17.57 -0.52 3.18
N THR A 3 -18.08 -1.76 3.14
CA THR A 3 -18.04 -2.71 4.27
C THR A 3 -17.50 -4.03 3.74
N VAL A 4 -16.52 -4.59 4.44
CA VAL A 4 -15.84 -5.84 4.08
C VAL A 4 -15.88 -6.78 5.29
N GLU A 5 -16.40 -7.99 5.09
CA GLU A 5 -16.57 -9.00 6.13
C GLU A 5 -15.94 -10.31 5.71
N ASN A 6 -14.87 -10.70 6.42
CA ASN A 6 -14.14 -11.95 6.23
C ASN A 6 -13.82 -12.27 4.77
N LEU A 7 -13.45 -11.23 4.00
CA LEU A 7 -13.22 -11.31 2.55
C LEU A 7 -12.00 -12.18 2.25
N ARG A 8 -12.17 -13.16 1.36
CA ARG A 8 -11.14 -14.16 1.02
C ARG A 8 -10.97 -14.32 -0.47
N LYS A 9 -9.74 -14.58 -0.90
CA LYS A 9 -9.44 -14.99 -2.28
C LYS A 9 -8.32 -16.00 -2.34
N THR A 10 -8.59 -17.13 -2.98
CA THR A 10 -7.60 -18.16 -3.25
C THR A 10 -7.51 -18.38 -4.77
N TYR A 11 -6.32 -18.46 -5.32
CA TYR A 11 -6.02 -18.79 -6.71
C TYR A 11 -5.37 -20.19 -6.76
N GLY A 12 -6.12 -21.20 -7.19
CA GLY A 12 -5.69 -22.59 -7.02
C GLY A 12 -5.44 -22.88 -5.54
N ASP A 13 -4.20 -23.23 -5.19
CA ASP A 13 -3.80 -23.50 -3.80
C ASP A 13 -3.19 -22.28 -3.09
N PHE A 14 -3.08 -21.13 -3.78
CA PHE A 14 -2.46 -19.93 -3.23
C PHE A 14 -3.51 -18.99 -2.60
N PRO A 15 -3.52 -18.81 -1.26
CA PRO A 15 -4.40 -17.87 -0.59
C PRO A 15 -3.83 -16.44 -0.72
N ALA A 16 -4.41 -15.65 -1.62
CA ALA A 16 -3.99 -14.27 -1.85
C ALA A 16 -4.57 -13.29 -0.82
N VAL A 17 -5.78 -13.58 -0.29
CA VAL A 17 -6.42 -12.85 0.83
C VAL A 17 -7.04 -13.90 1.74
N VAL A 18 -6.64 -13.91 3.01
CA VAL A 18 -6.98 -14.99 3.97
C VAL A 18 -8.26 -14.72 4.74
N GLY A 19 -8.56 -13.44 4.98
CA GLY A 19 -9.77 -12.99 5.67
C GLY A 19 -9.59 -11.53 6.08
N SER A 20 -10.23 -10.62 5.35
CA SER A 20 -10.12 -9.18 5.61
C SER A 20 -11.44 -8.64 6.14
N ASP A 21 -11.36 -7.87 7.22
CA ASP A 21 -12.47 -7.14 7.84
C ASP A 21 -12.09 -5.68 7.98
N PHE A 22 -12.79 -4.78 7.29
CA PHE A 22 -12.63 -3.33 7.41
C PHE A 22 -13.82 -2.59 6.81
N SER A 23 -13.91 -1.29 7.14
CA SER A 23 -14.88 -0.38 6.55
C SER A 23 -14.21 0.88 6.05
N VAL A 24 -14.80 1.50 5.02
CA VAL A 24 -14.39 2.80 4.50
C VAL A 24 -15.58 3.75 4.59
N GLU A 25 -15.37 4.90 5.23
CA GLU A 25 -16.38 5.93 5.37
C GLU A 25 -16.47 6.81 4.11
N SER A 26 -17.53 7.61 4.02
CA SER A 26 -17.68 8.56 2.91
C SER A 26 -16.78 9.77 3.11
N GLY A 27 -16.10 10.22 2.05
CA GLY A 27 -15.26 11.42 2.08
C GLY A 27 -13.88 11.20 2.73
N GLU A 28 -13.43 9.94 2.93
CA GLU A 28 -12.09 9.67 3.46
C GLU A 28 -11.11 9.20 2.39
N VAL A 29 -9.83 9.40 2.63
CA VAL A 29 -8.73 8.73 1.93
C VAL A 29 -8.30 7.53 2.74
N PHE A 30 -8.56 6.33 2.21
CA PHE A 30 -8.28 5.06 2.87
C PHE A 30 -7.13 4.32 2.19
N GLY A 31 -6.09 3.99 2.94
CA GLY A 31 -4.89 3.30 2.45
C GLY A 31 -4.95 1.78 2.66
N ILE A 32 -4.66 0.99 1.62
CA ILE A 32 -4.36 -0.44 1.73
C ILE A 32 -2.86 -0.60 1.45
N VAL A 33 -2.07 -0.86 2.48
CA VAL A 33 -0.62 -0.79 2.39
C VAL A 33 0.06 -2.10 2.74
N GLY A 34 1.26 -2.29 2.23
CA GLY A 34 2.05 -3.51 2.47
C GLY A 34 2.98 -3.83 1.31
N PRO A 35 3.83 -4.84 1.45
CA PRO A 35 4.79 -5.24 0.42
C PRO A 35 4.10 -5.84 -0.81
N ASN A 36 4.90 -6.08 -1.85
CA ASN A 36 4.43 -6.82 -3.02
C ASN A 36 4.03 -8.25 -2.61
N GLY A 37 2.88 -8.72 -3.12
CA GLY A 37 2.32 -10.01 -2.74
C GLY A 37 1.51 -10.02 -1.43
N ALA A 38 1.33 -8.87 -0.76
CA ALA A 38 0.54 -8.79 0.48
C ALA A 38 -0.98 -8.98 0.29
N GLY A 39 -1.49 -8.98 -0.95
CA GLY A 39 -2.92 -9.13 -1.23
C GLY A 39 -3.64 -7.82 -1.62
N LYS A 40 -2.95 -6.67 -1.62
CA LYS A 40 -3.51 -5.32 -1.90
C LYS A 40 -4.32 -5.26 -3.20
N THR A 41 -3.64 -5.51 -4.34
CA THR A 41 -4.26 -5.51 -5.68
C THR A 41 -5.44 -6.46 -5.78
N THR A 42 -5.36 -7.65 -5.16
CA THR A 42 -6.45 -8.63 -5.14
C THR A 42 -7.64 -8.07 -4.37
N THR A 43 -7.42 -7.47 -3.21
CA THR A 43 -8.46 -6.81 -2.41
C THR A 43 -9.13 -5.69 -3.20
N LEU A 44 -8.35 -4.77 -3.80
CA LEU A 44 -8.90 -3.69 -4.62
C LEU A 44 -9.71 -4.20 -5.82
N LYS A 45 -9.25 -5.27 -6.48
CA LYS A 45 -9.97 -5.89 -7.61
C LYS A 45 -11.28 -6.54 -7.18
N MET A 46 -11.35 -7.12 -5.98
CA MET A 46 -12.60 -7.64 -5.42
C MET A 46 -13.58 -6.49 -5.13
N LEU A 47 -13.13 -5.40 -4.51
CA LEU A 47 -13.95 -4.21 -4.26
C LEU A 47 -14.45 -3.54 -5.56
N ALA A 48 -13.65 -3.59 -6.62
CA ALA A 48 -14.02 -3.05 -7.92
C ALA A 48 -14.92 -4.00 -8.76
N GLY A 49 -15.25 -5.20 -8.24
CA GLY A 49 -16.04 -6.20 -8.94
C GLY A 49 -15.33 -6.80 -10.17
N LEU A 50 -14.00 -6.79 -10.17
CA LEU A 50 -13.15 -7.36 -11.23
C LEU A 50 -12.70 -8.79 -10.93
N VAL A 51 -12.76 -9.18 -9.66
CA VAL A 51 -12.40 -10.52 -9.18
C VAL A 51 -13.43 -10.93 -8.16
N GLU A 52 -14.06 -12.08 -8.38
CA GLU A 52 -15.01 -12.70 -7.45
C GLU A 52 -14.27 -13.25 -6.22
N PRO A 53 -14.70 -12.94 -4.99
CA PRO A 53 -14.14 -13.52 -3.77
C PRO A 53 -14.43 -15.04 -3.71
N THR A 54 -13.55 -15.78 -3.02
CA THR A 54 -13.79 -17.21 -2.73
C THR A 54 -14.53 -17.42 -1.41
N GLY A 55 -14.72 -16.36 -0.63
CA GLY A 55 -15.47 -16.37 0.63
C GLY A 55 -15.53 -14.99 1.26
N GLY A 56 -16.41 -14.85 2.24
CA GLY A 56 -16.73 -13.56 2.83
C GLY A 56 -17.63 -12.72 1.93
N SER A 57 -17.77 -11.44 2.24
CA SER A 57 -18.60 -10.51 1.48
C SER A 57 -18.02 -9.10 1.48
N ALA A 58 -18.39 -8.31 0.48
CA ALA A 58 -18.14 -6.87 0.44
C ALA A 58 -19.40 -6.16 -0.06
N SER A 59 -19.67 -4.99 0.51
CA SER A 59 -20.66 -4.04 0.00
C SER A 59 -19.95 -2.74 -0.36
N VAL A 60 -20.16 -2.25 -1.57
CA VAL A 60 -19.53 -1.04 -2.10
C VAL A 60 -20.62 -0.10 -2.60
N LEU A 61 -20.69 1.12 -2.05
CA LEU A 61 -21.77 2.08 -2.35
C LEU A 61 -23.18 1.50 -2.09
N GLY A 62 -23.31 0.52 -1.18
CA GLY A 62 -24.56 -0.19 -0.89
C GLY A 62 -24.95 -1.27 -1.92
N TYR A 63 -24.06 -1.61 -2.84
CA TYR A 63 -24.23 -2.64 -3.85
C TYR A 63 -23.28 -3.82 -3.59
N ASP A 64 -23.61 -4.98 -4.14
CA ASP A 64 -22.63 -6.03 -4.36
C ASP A 64 -21.61 -5.55 -5.43
N PRO A 65 -20.31 -5.77 -5.25
CA PRO A 65 -19.29 -5.36 -6.22
C PRO A 65 -19.52 -5.90 -7.64
N GLU A 66 -20.20 -7.03 -7.79
CA GLU A 66 -20.49 -7.63 -9.09
C GLU A 66 -21.63 -6.92 -9.85
N GLU A 67 -22.44 -6.10 -9.17
CA GLU A 67 -23.54 -5.38 -9.78
C GLU A 67 -23.05 -4.33 -10.79
N PRO A 68 -23.57 -4.31 -12.03
CA PRO A 68 -23.19 -3.29 -13.02
C PRO A 68 -23.49 -1.85 -12.55
N ALA A 69 -24.49 -1.67 -11.70
CA ALA A 69 -24.87 -0.36 -11.14
C ALA A 69 -23.77 0.23 -10.26
N MET A 70 -23.06 -0.60 -9.49
CA MET A 70 -21.90 -0.21 -8.69
C MET A 70 -20.77 0.30 -9.59
N ARG A 71 -20.41 -0.47 -10.62
CA ARG A 71 -19.30 -0.12 -11.54
C ARG A 71 -19.51 1.20 -12.30
N ARG A 72 -20.74 1.61 -12.52
CA ARG A 72 -21.05 2.92 -13.13
C ARG A 72 -20.75 4.09 -12.20
N LYS A 73 -20.73 3.87 -10.89
CA LYS A 73 -20.46 4.88 -9.84
C LYS A 73 -19.04 4.87 -9.32
N LEU A 74 -18.21 3.97 -9.85
CA LEU A 74 -16.84 3.77 -9.43
C LEU A 74 -15.86 4.35 -10.45
N GLY A 75 -14.83 5.04 -9.96
CA GLY A 75 -13.62 5.34 -10.73
C GLY A 75 -12.52 4.34 -10.38
N PHE A 76 -12.03 3.59 -11.36
CA PHE A 76 -10.98 2.59 -11.14
C PHE A 76 -9.71 2.92 -11.91
N LEU A 77 -8.57 2.92 -11.20
CA LEU A 77 -7.24 3.08 -11.75
C LEU A 77 -6.39 1.84 -11.41
N PRO A 78 -6.15 0.93 -12.36
CA PRO A 78 -5.25 -0.20 -12.13
C PRO A 78 -3.79 0.26 -12.06
N GLU A 79 -2.93 -0.57 -11.45
CA GLU A 79 -1.48 -0.34 -11.39
C GLU A 79 -0.89 -0.16 -12.80
N GLU A 80 -1.16 -1.09 -13.70
CA GLU A 80 -0.87 -0.94 -15.11
C GLU A 80 -2.11 -0.43 -15.84
N SER A 81 -1.98 0.71 -16.49
CA SER A 81 -3.04 1.35 -17.26
C SER A 81 -2.62 1.46 -18.72
N PRO A 82 -2.74 0.38 -19.52
CA PRO A 82 -2.47 0.46 -20.94
C PRO A 82 -3.43 1.45 -21.59
N LEU A 83 -2.88 2.38 -22.36
CA LEU A 83 -3.65 3.39 -23.09
C LEU A 83 -3.59 3.08 -24.59
N TYR A 84 -4.57 3.57 -25.35
CA TYR A 84 -4.58 3.46 -26.81
C TYR A 84 -3.55 4.44 -27.39
N GLU A 85 -2.37 3.97 -27.73
CA GLU A 85 -1.21 4.79 -28.08
C GLU A 85 -1.39 5.70 -29.29
N ASP A 86 -2.25 5.31 -30.23
CA ASP A 86 -2.60 6.10 -31.43
C ASP A 86 -3.59 7.24 -31.14
N MET A 87 -4.21 7.25 -29.98
CA MET A 87 -5.15 8.32 -29.58
C MET A 87 -4.41 9.47 -28.91
N THR A 88 -4.98 10.67 -28.98
CA THR A 88 -4.59 11.79 -28.09
C THR A 88 -5.29 11.65 -26.74
N ALA A 89 -4.78 12.34 -25.70
CA ALA A 89 -5.43 12.33 -24.39
C ALA A 89 -6.90 12.77 -24.49
N ARG A 90 -7.18 13.86 -25.24
CA ARG A 90 -8.54 14.35 -25.46
C ARG A 90 -9.44 13.31 -26.15
N SER A 91 -8.99 12.68 -27.22
CA SER A 91 -9.79 11.68 -27.92
C SER A 91 -10.04 10.43 -27.10
N TYR A 92 -9.05 10.02 -26.30
CA TYR A 92 -9.16 8.91 -25.37
C TYR A 92 -10.18 9.16 -24.24
N LEU A 93 -10.15 10.35 -23.62
CA LEU A 93 -11.10 10.70 -22.58
C LEU A 93 -12.54 10.84 -23.11
N ARG A 94 -12.72 11.41 -24.31
CA ARG A 94 -14.02 11.46 -25.00
C ARG A 94 -14.55 10.06 -25.32
N PHE A 95 -13.70 9.13 -25.76
CA PHE A 95 -14.10 7.74 -25.98
C PHE A 95 -14.67 7.10 -24.70
N PHE A 96 -14.03 7.32 -23.55
CA PHE A 96 -14.58 6.83 -22.27
C PHE A 96 -15.85 7.57 -21.85
N ALA A 97 -15.96 8.86 -22.14
CA ALA A 97 -17.20 9.63 -21.92
C ALA A 97 -18.38 9.04 -22.71
N ASP A 98 -18.16 8.70 -23.98
CA ASP A 98 -19.18 8.06 -24.82
C ASP A 98 -19.60 6.68 -24.24
N LEU A 99 -18.69 5.91 -23.59
CA LEU A 99 -19.03 4.62 -22.94
C LEU A 99 -19.87 4.78 -21.66
N TYR A 100 -19.76 5.91 -20.97
CA TYR A 100 -20.55 6.24 -19.78
C TYR A 100 -21.78 7.10 -20.09
N ASP A 101 -22.10 7.33 -21.36
CA ASP A 101 -23.18 8.21 -21.81
C ASP A 101 -23.05 9.67 -21.27
N VAL A 102 -21.82 10.14 -21.04
CA VAL A 102 -21.53 11.51 -20.58
C VAL A 102 -21.47 12.45 -21.80
N PRO A 103 -22.25 13.55 -21.82
CA PRO A 103 -22.18 14.55 -22.91
C PRO A 103 -20.73 15.06 -23.09
N ARG A 104 -20.30 15.23 -24.34
CA ARG A 104 -18.91 15.55 -24.69
C ARG A 104 -18.45 16.89 -24.14
N ASP A 105 -19.30 17.88 -24.09
CA ASP A 105 -19.05 19.20 -23.52
C ASP A 105 -18.78 19.09 -22.00
N VAL A 106 -19.61 18.33 -21.28
CA VAL A 106 -19.42 18.03 -19.84
C VAL A 106 -18.12 17.25 -19.60
N ALA A 107 -17.85 16.24 -20.44
CA ALA A 107 -16.62 15.46 -20.33
C ALA A 107 -15.37 16.29 -20.60
N ASP A 108 -15.39 17.16 -21.60
CA ASP A 108 -14.28 18.05 -21.96
C ASP A 108 -14.00 19.06 -20.83
N GLU A 109 -15.03 19.65 -20.24
CA GLU A 109 -14.91 20.56 -19.09
C GLU A 109 -14.31 19.82 -17.89
N ARG A 110 -14.92 18.71 -17.48
CA ARG A 110 -14.51 17.93 -16.31
C ARG A 110 -13.09 17.38 -16.46
N THR A 111 -12.81 16.67 -17.53
CA THR A 111 -11.47 16.08 -17.75
C THR A 111 -10.42 17.15 -18.03
N GLY A 112 -10.83 18.28 -18.63
CA GLY A 112 -9.98 19.45 -18.78
C GLY A 112 -9.51 19.99 -17.45
N ALA A 113 -10.42 20.23 -16.50
CA ALA A 113 -10.11 20.69 -15.16
C ALA A 113 -9.19 19.72 -14.39
N VAL A 114 -9.44 18.39 -14.50
CA VAL A 114 -8.58 17.36 -13.90
C VAL A 114 -7.17 17.40 -14.49
N LEU A 115 -7.04 17.52 -15.80
CA LEU A 115 -5.72 17.59 -16.45
C LEU A 115 -4.96 18.87 -16.11
N ASP A 116 -5.65 19.99 -15.87
CA ASP A 116 -5.04 21.24 -15.38
C ASP A 116 -4.47 21.06 -13.98
N ARG A 117 -5.25 20.48 -13.06
CA ARG A 117 -4.81 20.18 -11.68
C ARG A 117 -3.65 19.20 -11.62
N LEU A 118 -3.57 18.29 -12.58
CA LEU A 118 -2.48 17.33 -12.74
C LEU A 118 -1.28 17.89 -13.54
N ASP A 119 -1.25 19.18 -13.87
CA ASP A 119 -0.18 19.81 -14.67
C ASP A 119 0.06 19.09 -16.01
N LEU A 120 -0.99 18.75 -16.74
CA LEU A 120 -0.86 18.14 -18.06
C LEU A 120 -1.31 19.09 -19.18
N GLU A 121 -0.35 19.75 -19.83
CA GLU A 121 -0.60 20.70 -20.91
C GLU A 121 -0.80 20.02 -22.29
N TYR A 122 -0.12 18.90 -22.53
CA TYR A 122 0.00 18.27 -23.87
C TYR A 122 -1.19 17.37 -24.22
N ARG A 123 -2.43 17.92 -24.20
CA ARG A 123 -3.68 17.13 -24.35
C ARG A 123 -3.91 16.59 -25.75
N ASP A 124 -3.34 17.23 -26.75
CA ASP A 124 -3.47 16.86 -28.17
C ASP A 124 -2.26 16.05 -28.70
N ARG A 125 -1.27 15.72 -27.82
CA ARG A 125 -0.20 14.79 -28.12
C ARG A 125 -0.73 13.35 -28.14
N ARG A 126 -0.19 12.50 -29.00
CA ARG A 126 -0.50 11.06 -28.99
C ARG A 126 -0.01 10.42 -27.68
N LEU A 127 -0.80 9.50 -27.16
CA LEU A 127 -0.47 8.80 -25.91
C LEU A 127 0.80 7.97 -26.04
N GLY A 128 1.09 7.41 -27.23
CA GLY A 128 2.36 6.72 -27.52
C GLY A 128 3.59 7.59 -27.30
N ASP A 129 3.50 8.90 -27.54
CA ASP A 129 4.60 9.86 -27.41
C ASP A 129 4.71 10.51 -26.03
N MET A 130 3.89 10.07 -25.07
CA MET A 130 3.87 10.60 -23.70
C MET A 130 4.78 9.80 -22.77
N SER A 131 5.38 10.48 -21.79
CA SER A 131 6.11 9.83 -20.68
C SER A 131 5.16 8.97 -19.81
N LYS A 132 5.72 8.06 -19.00
CA LYS A 132 4.95 7.25 -18.06
C LYS A 132 4.11 8.13 -17.12
N GLY A 133 4.69 9.20 -16.57
CA GLY A 133 3.98 10.15 -15.70
C GLY A 133 2.82 10.86 -16.42
N MET A 134 3.01 11.31 -17.66
CA MET A 134 1.93 11.89 -18.46
C MET A 134 0.81 10.89 -18.74
N LYS A 135 1.15 9.66 -19.11
CA LYS A 135 0.17 8.56 -19.31
C LYS A 135 -0.62 8.29 -18.02
N ARG A 136 0.04 8.32 -16.86
CA ARG A 136 -0.61 8.13 -15.55
C ARG A 136 -1.63 9.23 -15.26
N LYS A 137 -1.28 10.50 -15.50
CA LYS A 137 -2.19 11.65 -15.36
C LYS A 137 -3.44 11.50 -16.25
N VAL A 138 -3.30 11.03 -17.49
CA VAL A 138 -4.44 10.72 -18.38
C VAL A 138 -5.28 9.56 -17.84
N ALA A 139 -4.67 8.52 -17.28
CA ALA A 139 -5.39 7.39 -16.70
C ALA A 139 -6.17 7.80 -15.44
N ILE A 140 -5.64 8.71 -14.62
CA ILE A 140 -6.35 9.33 -13.50
C ILE A 140 -7.54 10.14 -14.01
N ALA A 141 -7.36 11.00 -15.01
CA ALA A 141 -8.46 11.78 -15.60
C ALA A 141 -9.57 10.88 -16.17
N ARG A 142 -9.21 9.73 -16.76
CA ARG A 142 -10.18 8.73 -17.24
C ARG A 142 -11.06 8.21 -16.10
N SER A 143 -10.50 7.95 -14.91
CA SER A 143 -11.25 7.41 -13.76
C SER A 143 -12.30 8.39 -13.22
N LEU A 144 -12.25 9.65 -13.62
CA LEU A 144 -13.13 10.73 -13.17
C LEU A 144 -14.17 11.14 -14.25
N VAL A 145 -14.13 10.54 -15.44
CA VAL A 145 -15.02 10.91 -16.55
C VAL A 145 -16.51 10.83 -16.18
N ASN A 146 -16.90 9.76 -15.46
CA ASN A 146 -18.27 9.50 -15.02
C ASN A 146 -18.67 10.19 -13.70
N ASP A 147 -17.81 11.07 -13.15
CA ASP A 147 -18.02 11.76 -11.86
C ASP A 147 -18.33 10.82 -10.69
N PRO A 148 -17.45 9.88 -10.38
CA PRO A 148 -17.71 8.90 -9.35
C PRO A 148 -17.62 9.51 -7.94
N ASP A 149 -18.41 8.95 -7.00
CA ASP A 149 -18.31 9.27 -5.58
C ASP A 149 -17.17 8.49 -4.89
N LEU A 150 -16.80 7.34 -5.47
CA LEU A 150 -15.75 6.43 -4.98
C LEU A 150 -14.70 6.20 -6.06
N LEU A 151 -13.44 6.31 -5.64
CA LEU A 151 -12.27 6.06 -6.46
C LEU A 151 -11.45 4.92 -5.85
N ILE A 152 -11.11 3.92 -6.64
CA ILE A 152 -10.22 2.83 -6.23
C ILE A 152 -8.96 2.88 -7.11
N TYR A 153 -7.81 3.16 -6.50
CA TYR A 153 -6.54 3.37 -7.16
C TYR A 153 -5.51 2.33 -6.72
N ASP A 154 -5.06 1.53 -7.65
CA ASP A 154 -4.00 0.55 -7.41
C ASP A 154 -2.65 1.16 -7.76
N GLU A 155 -1.81 1.40 -6.72
CA GLU A 155 -0.48 1.98 -6.81
C GLU A 155 -0.41 3.26 -7.69
N PRO A 156 -1.18 4.33 -7.38
CA PRO A 156 -1.35 5.48 -8.28
C PRO A 156 -0.04 6.21 -8.60
N ALA A 157 0.95 6.16 -7.72
CA ALA A 157 2.24 6.84 -7.85
C ALA A 157 3.41 5.90 -8.17
N SER A 158 3.15 4.59 -8.43
CA SER A 158 4.22 3.61 -8.67
C SER A 158 5.07 3.92 -9.90
N GLY A 159 6.38 3.97 -9.69
CA GLY A 159 7.38 4.17 -10.75
C GLY A 159 7.31 5.52 -11.45
N LEU A 160 6.78 6.53 -10.77
CA LEU A 160 6.82 7.94 -11.16
C LEU A 160 8.06 8.63 -10.56
N ASP A 161 8.48 9.72 -11.17
CA ASP A 161 9.49 10.59 -10.58
C ASP A 161 8.91 11.34 -9.35
N PRO A 162 9.75 11.85 -8.42
CA PRO A 162 9.29 12.48 -7.19
C PRO A 162 8.34 13.67 -7.40
N LEU A 163 8.55 14.48 -8.43
CA LEU A 163 7.70 15.65 -8.70
C LEU A 163 6.32 15.20 -9.17
N THR A 164 6.25 14.26 -10.12
CA THR A 164 4.98 13.69 -10.59
C THR A 164 4.25 12.95 -9.47
N THR A 165 4.98 12.24 -8.59
CA THR A 165 4.43 11.58 -7.41
C THR A 165 3.72 12.59 -6.51
N ASN A 166 4.37 13.70 -6.16
CA ASN A 166 3.78 14.74 -5.32
C ASN A 166 2.51 15.34 -5.95
N VAL A 167 2.51 15.62 -7.26
CA VAL A 167 1.33 16.11 -7.97
C VAL A 167 0.16 15.10 -7.85
N VAL A 168 0.42 13.81 -8.02
CA VAL A 168 -0.63 12.77 -7.90
C VAL A 168 -1.15 12.66 -6.48
N LEU A 169 -0.27 12.70 -5.46
CA LEU A 169 -0.70 12.59 -4.06
C LEU A 169 -1.47 13.84 -3.60
N GLU A 170 -1.04 15.03 -4.02
CA GLU A 170 -1.78 16.26 -3.74
C GLU A 170 -3.16 16.23 -4.39
N PHE A 171 -3.25 15.78 -5.62
CA PHE A 171 -4.51 15.60 -6.30
C PHE A 171 -5.46 14.63 -5.55
N VAL A 172 -4.95 13.56 -4.94
CA VAL A 172 -5.76 12.67 -4.09
C VAL A 172 -6.32 13.39 -2.87
N ARG A 173 -5.53 14.29 -2.24
CA ARG A 173 -6.02 15.12 -1.13
C ARG A 173 -7.13 16.07 -1.58
N GLU A 174 -6.95 16.73 -2.71
CA GLU A 174 -7.95 17.63 -3.27
C GLU A 174 -9.28 16.91 -3.56
N LEU A 175 -9.24 15.66 -4.03
CA LEU A 175 -10.44 14.85 -4.24
C LEU A 175 -11.21 14.63 -2.93
N ARG A 176 -10.52 14.39 -1.82
CA ARG A 176 -11.14 14.30 -0.49
C ARG A 176 -11.81 15.62 -0.09
N ASP A 177 -11.13 16.74 -0.34
CA ASP A 177 -11.65 18.08 0.00
C ASP A 177 -12.90 18.43 -0.85
N GLU A 178 -13.16 17.68 -1.93
CA GLU A 178 -14.37 17.69 -2.76
C GLU A 178 -15.39 16.58 -2.36
N ASP A 179 -15.30 16.05 -1.13
CA ASP A 179 -16.17 14.98 -0.59
C ASP A 179 -16.09 13.64 -1.36
N LYS A 180 -15.06 13.44 -2.21
CA LYS A 180 -14.82 12.16 -2.86
C LYS A 180 -14.17 11.17 -1.88
N THR A 181 -14.56 9.91 -1.97
CA THR A 181 -13.91 8.83 -1.23
C THR A 181 -12.83 8.19 -2.09
N VAL A 182 -11.64 8.05 -1.55
CA VAL A 182 -10.52 7.43 -2.28
C VAL A 182 -9.97 6.25 -1.50
N VAL A 183 -10.00 5.07 -2.10
CA VAL A 183 -9.28 3.89 -1.60
C VAL A 183 -8.09 3.65 -2.50
N PHE A 184 -6.90 3.63 -1.96
CA PHE A 184 -5.73 3.34 -2.78
C PHE A 184 -4.74 2.38 -2.12
N SER A 185 -4.03 1.63 -2.95
CA SER A 185 -2.90 0.84 -2.48
C SER A 185 -1.58 1.59 -2.62
N ALA A 186 -0.68 1.31 -1.70
CA ALA A 186 0.72 1.74 -1.81
C ALA A 186 1.65 0.73 -1.13
N HIS A 187 2.90 0.68 -1.61
CA HIS A 187 3.99 0.00 -0.93
C HIS A 187 4.91 0.98 -0.18
N ASN A 188 4.83 2.28 -0.49
CA ASN A 188 5.58 3.32 0.21
C ASN A 188 4.72 3.90 1.34
N LEU A 189 5.07 3.52 2.57
CA LEU A 189 4.34 3.91 3.78
C LEU A 189 4.43 5.40 4.09
N PHE A 190 5.52 6.07 3.70
CA PHE A 190 5.66 7.53 3.86
C PHE A 190 4.59 8.31 3.10
N HIS A 191 4.26 7.90 1.87
CA HIS A 191 3.19 8.53 1.10
C HIS A 191 1.84 8.40 1.80
N VAL A 192 1.60 7.23 2.39
CA VAL A 192 0.36 6.90 3.10
C VAL A 192 0.20 7.74 4.35
N GLU A 193 1.24 7.85 5.17
CA GLU A 193 1.24 8.70 6.37
C GLU A 193 0.85 10.15 6.05
N SER A 194 1.22 10.61 4.85
CA SER A 194 1.01 12.01 4.47
C SER A 194 -0.40 12.33 3.99
N ILE A 195 -1.18 11.35 3.49
CA ILE A 195 -2.47 11.65 2.83
C ILE A 195 -3.66 10.82 3.34
N CYS A 196 -3.45 9.68 4.01
CA CYS A 196 -4.54 8.82 4.46
C CYS A 196 -5.13 9.29 5.79
N ASP A 197 -6.45 9.23 5.89
CA ASP A 197 -7.17 9.39 7.14
C ASP A 197 -7.10 8.09 7.98
N ARG A 198 -7.29 6.94 7.30
CA ARG A 198 -7.19 5.60 7.90
C ARG A 198 -6.50 4.64 6.95
N VAL A 199 -5.90 3.59 7.53
CA VAL A 199 -5.16 2.59 6.75
C VAL A 199 -5.41 1.19 7.29
N VAL A 200 -5.22 0.21 6.40
CA VAL A 200 -4.96 -1.19 6.76
C VAL A 200 -3.58 -1.58 6.27
N ILE A 201 -2.81 -2.21 7.13
CA ILE A 201 -1.49 -2.76 6.79
C ILE A 201 -1.67 -4.25 6.53
N MET A 202 -1.33 -4.69 5.32
CA MET A 202 -1.45 -6.07 4.89
C MET A 202 -0.09 -6.74 4.79
N ASN A 203 -0.03 -8.01 5.21
CA ASN A 203 1.13 -8.88 4.99
C ASN A 203 0.62 -10.30 4.71
N ARG A 204 1.12 -10.95 3.64
CA ARG A 204 0.80 -12.33 3.26
C ARG A 204 -0.70 -12.65 3.21
N GLY A 205 -1.51 -11.71 2.74
CA GLY A 205 -2.96 -11.87 2.61
C GLY A 205 -3.76 -11.55 3.88
N GLU A 206 -3.13 -11.17 4.96
CA GLU A 206 -3.76 -10.84 6.24
C GLU A 206 -3.61 -9.36 6.57
N ILE A 207 -4.57 -8.78 7.30
CA ILE A 207 -4.46 -7.44 7.89
C ILE A 207 -3.74 -7.59 9.24
N ILE A 208 -2.57 -6.95 9.37
CA ILE A 208 -1.74 -7.00 10.59
C ILE A 208 -1.88 -5.76 11.46
N ALA A 209 -2.37 -4.63 10.92
CA ALA A 209 -2.76 -3.44 11.67
C ALA A 209 -3.81 -2.65 10.90
N ARG A 210 -4.64 -1.88 11.60
CA ARG A 210 -5.67 -1.01 11.01
C ARG A 210 -6.03 0.14 11.94
N GLY A 211 -6.38 1.27 11.37
CA GLY A 211 -6.80 2.47 12.10
C GLY A 211 -6.27 3.74 11.45
N THR A 212 -6.34 4.85 12.16
CA THR A 212 -5.61 6.07 11.81
C THR A 212 -4.11 5.88 12.07
N VAL A 213 -3.26 6.66 11.41
CA VAL A 213 -1.81 6.61 11.65
C VAL A 213 -1.46 6.84 13.12
N PRO A 214 -2.06 7.83 13.84
CA PRO A 214 -1.83 8.00 15.27
C PRO A 214 -2.25 6.80 16.13
N GLU A 215 -3.40 6.15 15.83
CA GLU A 215 -3.86 4.96 16.56
C GLU A 215 -2.87 3.79 16.39
N ILE A 216 -2.43 3.54 15.14
CA ILE A 216 -1.44 2.47 14.85
C ILE A 216 -0.12 2.75 15.57
N ARG A 217 0.33 4.02 15.62
CA ARG A 217 1.52 4.40 16.37
C ARG A 217 1.34 4.21 17.87
N ALA A 218 0.18 4.56 18.41
CA ALA A 218 -0.10 4.40 19.85
C ALA A 218 -0.17 2.93 20.27
N GLU A 219 -0.69 2.05 19.40
CA GLU A 219 -0.85 0.62 19.69
C GLU A 219 0.45 -0.18 19.44
N HIS A 220 1.16 0.18 18.37
CA HIS A 220 2.30 -0.61 17.88
C HIS A 220 3.60 0.17 17.82
N GLY A 221 3.64 1.47 18.07
CA GLY A 221 4.84 2.29 18.03
C GLY A 221 5.68 2.15 19.30
N GLU A 222 6.99 2.24 19.14
CA GLU A 222 7.90 2.47 20.23
C GLU A 222 8.38 3.91 20.13
N THR A 223 8.36 4.63 21.26
CA THR A 223 8.94 5.96 21.34
C THR A 223 10.39 5.81 21.75
N THR A 224 11.31 6.35 20.96
CA THR A 224 12.73 6.42 21.32
C THR A 224 13.15 7.86 21.54
N TYR A 225 14.14 8.03 22.41
CA TYR A 225 14.69 9.35 22.74
C TYR A 225 16.15 9.40 22.30
N ARG A 226 16.46 10.32 21.41
CA ARG A 226 17.84 10.66 21.04
C ARG A 226 18.33 11.75 21.97
N VAL A 227 19.22 11.38 22.89
CA VAL A 227 19.77 12.25 23.91
C VAL A 227 21.14 12.74 23.47
N PHE A 228 21.30 14.02 23.27
CA PHE A 228 22.57 14.64 22.89
C PHE A 228 23.29 15.17 24.12
N THR A 229 24.53 14.76 24.32
CA THR A 229 25.36 15.18 25.43
C THR A 229 26.60 15.95 24.96
N THR A 230 27.10 16.88 25.78
CA THR A 230 28.33 17.66 25.49
C THR A 230 29.62 16.92 25.88
N VAL A 231 29.49 15.72 26.47
CA VAL A 231 30.63 14.88 26.88
C VAL A 231 30.37 13.45 26.44
N PRO A 232 31.41 12.69 26.07
CA PRO A 232 31.24 11.29 25.73
C PRO A 232 30.88 10.47 26.96
N LEU A 233 29.88 9.60 26.83
CA LEU A 233 29.54 8.55 27.80
C LEU A 233 29.75 7.17 27.17
N ALA A 234 29.77 6.11 27.96
CA ALA A 234 30.09 4.77 27.46
C ALA A 234 29.15 4.26 26.35
N GLU A 235 27.87 4.69 26.37
CA GLU A 235 26.83 4.33 25.40
C GLU A 235 26.57 5.38 24.34
N THR A 236 27.29 6.52 24.34
CA THR A 236 27.10 7.55 23.34
C THR A 236 28.06 7.36 22.16
N LEU A 237 27.60 7.73 20.96
CA LEU A 237 28.39 7.83 19.75
C LEU A 237 28.58 9.30 19.38
N PRO A 238 29.64 9.67 18.63
CA PRO A 238 29.75 11.00 18.05
C PRO A 238 28.49 11.33 17.25
N ALA A 239 27.93 12.52 17.44
CA ALA A 239 26.78 12.97 16.64
C ALA A 239 27.28 13.62 15.35
N ASP A 240 26.59 13.34 14.23
CA ASP A 240 26.88 13.98 12.94
C ASP A 240 26.41 15.45 12.87
N ASP A 241 25.75 15.94 13.93
CA ASP A 241 25.14 17.26 14.03
C ASP A 241 25.99 18.17 14.92
N GLU A 242 26.78 19.05 14.30
CA GLU A 242 27.47 20.16 14.98
C GLU A 242 26.50 21.35 15.09
N ALA A 243 25.87 21.53 16.23
CA ALA A 243 25.15 22.76 16.51
C ALA A 243 26.03 23.64 17.43
N ASP A 244 26.20 24.92 17.07
CA ASP A 244 26.97 25.90 17.79
C ASP A 244 28.49 25.66 17.90
N GLY A 245 29.06 24.75 17.05
CA GLY A 245 30.49 24.44 17.05
C GLY A 245 30.97 23.63 18.26
N GLU A 246 30.07 23.04 19.04
CA GLU A 246 30.36 22.10 20.12
C GLU A 246 30.24 20.66 19.59
N GLU A 247 31.23 19.82 19.89
CA GLU A 247 31.17 18.39 19.61
C GLU A 247 30.08 17.76 20.48
N ARG A 248 29.14 17.04 19.85
CA ARG A 248 28.03 16.38 20.53
C ARG A 248 28.14 14.87 20.42
N HIS A 249 27.63 14.20 21.43
CA HIS A 249 27.52 12.75 21.46
C HIS A 249 26.05 12.38 21.63
N VAL A 250 25.59 11.32 20.93
CA VAL A 250 24.18 10.90 20.93
C VAL A 250 24.07 9.48 21.50
N ALA A 251 23.09 9.29 22.38
CA ALA A 251 22.56 7.98 22.77
C ALA A 251 21.12 7.86 22.35
N VAL A 252 20.68 6.66 21.98
CA VAL A 252 19.27 6.33 21.71
C VAL A 252 18.78 5.43 22.83
N VAL A 253 17.70 5.82 23.49
CA VAL A 253 17.08 5.09 24.60
C VAL A 253 15.57 5.03 24.41
N ASP A 254 14.93 4.02 24.96
CA ASP A 254 13.51 3.70 24.81
C ASP A 254 12.65 4.15 26.01
N GLU A 255 13.30 4.53 27.12
CA GLU A 255 12.60 4.94 28.33
C GLU A 255 13.06 6.32 28.84
N MET A 256 12.12 7.11 29.36
CA MET A 256 12.44 8.41 29.98
C MET A 256 13.35 8.27 31.22
N SER A 257 13.26 7.16 31.93
CA SER A 257 14.16 6.82 33.04
C SER A 257 15.64 6.74 32.62
N ALA A 258 15.88 6.20 31.42
CA ALA A 258 17.22 6.16 30.82
C ALA A 258 17.72 7.56 30.41
N VAL A 259 16.82 8.45 29.98
CA VAL A 259 17.13 9.86 29.68
C VAL A 259 17.61 10.59 30.94
N GLU A 260 16.92 10.39 32.08
CA GLU A 260 17.34 10.98 33.38
C GLU A 260 18.69 10.41 33.84
N SER A 261 18.91 9.09 33.70
CA SER A 261 20.19 8.46 34.01
C SER A 261 21.34 9.04 33.16
N LEU A 262 21.10 9.25 31.87
CA LEU A 262 22.08 9.89 30.97
C LEU A 262 22.37 11.34 31.38
N ARG A 263 21.35 12.11 31.83
CA ARG A 263 21.51 13.46 32.34
C ARG A 263 22.43 13.50 33.57
N GLU A 264 22.13 12.68 34.61
CA GLU A 264 22.94 12.61 35.81
C GLU A 264 24.40 12.22 35.52
N ARG A 265 24.62 11.31 34.60
CA ARG A 265 25.97 10.87 34.21
C ARG A 265 26.73 11.91 33.39
N ALA A 266 26.05 12.63 32.52
CA ALA A 266 26.65 13.74 31.77
C ALA A 266 27.08 14.86 32.73
N GLU A 267 26.26 15.20 33.73
CA GLU A 267 26.58 16.20 34.76
C GLU A 267 27.77 15.73 35.64
N ALA A 268 27.79 14.45 36.06
CA ALA A 268 28.90 13.88 36.82
C ALA A 268 30.22 13.86 36.03
N ALA A 269 30.18 13.78 34.72
CA ALA A 269 31.32 13.87 33.82
C ALA A 269 31.71 15.32 33.45
N GLY A 270 31.06 16.34 34.05
CA GLY A 270 31.35 17.75 33.84
C GLY A 270 30.72 18.31 32.56
N GLY A 271 29.77 17.60 31.95
CA GLY A 271 28.99 18.03 30.79
C GLY A 271 27.52 18.29 31.10
N ARG A 272 26.69 18.27 30.06
CA ARG A 272 25.24 18.43 30.18
C ARG A 272 24.52 17.71 29.02
N VAL A 273 23.23 17.47 29.16
CA VAL A 273 22.36 17.15 28.05
C VAL A 273 22.11 18.45 27.26
N ALA A 274 22.50 18.46 26.01
CA ALA A 274 22.38 19.60 25.10
C ALA A 274 21.02 19.66 24.42
N ASP A 275 20.48 18.48 24.04
CA ASP A 275 19.20 18.36 23.34
C ASP A 275 18.58 16.97 23.60
N ILE A 276 17.27 16.86 23.50
CA ILE A 276 16.52 15.61 23.53
C ILE A 276 15.53 15.65 22.39
N ARG A 277 15.65 14.72 21.46
CA ARG A 277 14.71 14.57 20.36
C ARG A 277 13.92 13.29 20.57
N THR A 278 12.61 13.39 20.48
CA THR A 278 11.71 12.25 20.52
C THR A 278 11.48 11.77 19.10
N ASP A 279 11.83 10.52 18.84
CA ASP A 279 11.57 9.87 17.56
C ASP A 279 10.41 8.89 17.76
N GLU A 280 9.28 9.17 17.09
CA GLU A 280 8.14 8.24 17.02
C GLU A 280 8.39 7.25 15.89
N ALA A 281 8.05 5.98 16.11
CA ALA A 281 8.15 4.95 15.09
C ALA A 281 7.35 5.32 13.84
N SER A 282 7.97 5.22 12.67
CA SER A 282 7.29 5.35 11.39
C SER A 282 6.37 4.15 11.15
N LEU A 283 5.39 4.27 10.24
CA LEU A 283 4.61 3.09 9.81
C LEU A 283 5.50 1.98 9.23
N GLU A 284 6.65 2.33 8.66
CA GLU A 284 7.61 1.36 8.12
C GLU A 284 8.28 0.56 9.25
N ASP A 285 8.70 1.21 10.34
CA ASP A 285 9.28 0.53 11.51
C ASP A 285 8.25 -0.41 12.15
N ILE A 286 7.01 0.08 12.31
CA ILE A 286 5.90 -0.71 12.84
C ILE A 286 5.62 -1.92 11.94
N PHE A 287 5.54 -1.72 10.63
CA PHE A 287 5.36 -2.80 9.67
C PHE A 287 6.47 -3.86 9.78
N LEU A 288 7.73 -3.44 9.79
CA LEU A 288 8.88 -4.35 9.86
C LEU A 288 8.85 -5.18 11.15
N ARG A 289 8.40 -4.62 12.27
CA ARG A 289 8.24 -5.34 13.53
C ARG A 289 7.10 -6.35 13.44
N LEU A 290 5.89 -5.92 13.11
CA LEU A 290 4.70 -6.79 13.00
C LEU A 290 4.89 -7.92 11.97
N ALA A 291 5.59 -7.64 10.87
CA ALA A 291 5.88 -8.65 9.85
C ALA A 291 6.86 -9.74 10.33
N ARG A 292 7.72 -9.46 11.33
CA ARG A 292 8.62 -10.42 11.96
C ARG A 292 7.91 -11.25 13.03
N GLU A 293 6.98 -10.65 13.75
CA GLU A 293 6.20 -11.28 14.82
C GLU A 293 5.10 -12.21 14.28
N ALA A 294 4.62 -11.97 13.05
CA ALA A 294 3.61 -12.81 12.41
C ALA A 294 4.15 -14.23 12.19
N PRO A 295 3.53 -15.29 12.78
CA PRO A 295 4.00 -16.66 12.65
C PRO A 295 4.02 -17.07 11.17
N THR A 296 5.14 -17.68 10.74
CA THR A 296 5.21 -18.32 9.43
C THR A 296 4.27 -19.52 9.44
N THR A 297 3.23 -19.51 8.64
CA THR A 297 2.19 -20.55 8.51
C THR A 297 2.72 -21.93 8.10
N SER A 298 4.04 -22.15 8.03
CA SER A 298 4.66 -23.42 7.66
C SER A 298 4.95 -24.37 8.83
N GLU A 299 4.69 -24.00 10.10
CA GLU A 299 4.97 -24.88 11.25
C GLU A 299 3.75 -25.59 11.85
N ALA A 300 2.54 -25.37 11.33
CA ALA A 300 1.31 -25.94 11.91
C ALA A 300 0.93 -27.32 11.41
N GLU A 301 1.58 -27.92 10.40
CA GLU A 301 1.24 -29.26 9.89
C GLU A 301 2.28 -30.37 10.18
N GLY A 302 3.32 -30.11 10.98
CA GLY A 302 4.41 -31.03 11.30
C GLY A 302 4.27 -31.83 12.60
N GLY A 303 3.11 -31.88 13.23
CA GLY A 303 3.01 -32.45 14.57
C GLY A 303 1.84 -33.36 14.89
N ARG A 304 1.58 -34.44 14.13
CA ARG A 304 0.82 -35.62 14.62
C ARG A 304 1.02 -36.82 13.71
N GLY A 305 1.75 -37.83 14.16
CA GLY A 305 1.77 -39.14 13.50
C GLY A 305 3.00 -39.97 13.86
N GLY A 306 3.25 -40.20 15.13
CA GLY A 306 4.15 -41.27 15.57
C GLY A 306 3.36 -42.51 15.94
N GLY A 307 3.74 -43.65 15.38
CA GLY A 307 3.42 -44.90 16.05
C GLY A 307 3.15 -46.10 15.17
N ALA A 308 4.10 -47.02 15.20
CA ALA A 308 3.99 -48.49 15.10
C ALA A 308 4.04 -49.17 13.73
N GLY A 309 5.19 -49.67 13.31
CA GLY A 309 5.53 -51.11 13.41
C GLY A 309 4.95 -51.99 12.32
N GLY A 310 5.82 -52.58 11.49
CA GLY A 310 5.45 -53.70 10.66
C GLY A 310 6.43 -53.97 9.51
N THR A 311 7.49 -54.67 9.84
CA THR A 311 8.39 -55.41 8.92
C THR A 311 7.66 -56.36 8.02
N THR A 312 7.91 -56.36 6.72
CA THR A 312 8.14 -57.61 5.93
C THR A 312 8.77 -57.25 4.58
N ALA A 313 9.76 -58.06 4.25
CA ALA A 313 10.68 -57.96 3.15
C ALA A 313 10.14 -58.66 1.86
N VAL A 314 10.92 -58.41 0.78
CA VAL A 314 11.13 -59.23 -0.43
C VAL A 314 10.09 -59.07 -1.55
N ASP A 315 10.37 -58.51 -2.71
CA ASP A 315 10.90 -59.24 -3.88
C ASP A 315 11.06 -58.27 -5.08
N GLU A 316 12.28 -58.23 -5.63
CA GLU A 316 12.51 -57.81 -7.02
C GLU A 316 12.26 -59.02 -7.95
N PRO A 317 11.86 -58.87 -9.21
CA PRO A 317 12.88 -59.01 -10.24
C PRO A 317 12.73 -58.15 -11.56
N GLU A 318 13.93 -57.83 -12.04
CA GLU A 318 14.44 -57.86 -13.41
C GLU A 318 13.71 -57.25 -14.63
N ARG A 319 14.46 -56.29 -15.16
CA ARG A 319 14.77 -56.01 -16.56
C ARG A 319 14.01 -56.76 -17.69
N ARG A 320 13.57 -55.99 -18.65
CA ARG A 320 13.93 -56.26 -20.09
C ARG A 320 13.94 -54.99 -20.92
N VAL A 321 15.07 -54.88 -21.63
CA VAL A 321 15.43 -53.98 -22.72
C VAL A 321 14.83 -54.52 -24.03
N ALA A 322 14.36 -53.62 -24.89
CA ALA A 322 14.39 -53.66 -26.35
C ALA A 322 13.59 -52.42 -26.85
N GLY A 323 14.04 -51.45 -27.61
CA GLY A 323 14.91 -51.54 -28.79
C GLY A 323 14.09 -51.27 -30.04
N GLY A 324 14.41 -50.19 -30.77
CA GLY A 324 14.13 -50.08 -32.19
C GLY A 324 13.04 -49.03 -32.55
N ASN A 325 13.38 -47.90 -33.02
CA ASN A 325 13.72 -47.49 -34.35
C ASN A 325 12.56 -46.95 -35.21
N GLU A 326 12.79 -45.73 -35.68
CA GLU A 326 12.55 -45.21 -37.04
C GLU A 326 11.16 -44.72 -37.50
N GLN A 327 11.22 -43.44 -37.86
CA GLN A 327 10.74 -42.82 -39.13
C GLN A 327 9.19 -42.65 -39.32
N SER A 328 8.73 -41.47 -39.28
CA SER A 328 8.37 -40.60 -40.43
C SER A 328 7.96 -39.22 -39.92
#